data_186cbca2d78c51a773a4103f3b1b9d34
#
_entry.id   186cbca2d78c51a773a4103f3b1b9d34
#
_cell.length_a   1.000
_cell.length_b   1.000
_cell.length_c   1.000
_cell.angle_alpha   90.00
_cell.angle_beta   90.00
_cell.angle_gamma   90.00
#
_symmetry.space_group_name_H-M   'P 1'
#
loop_
_entity.id
_entity.type
_entity.pdbx_description
1 polymer ?
#
loop_
_entity_poly.entity_id
_entity_poly.type
_entity_poly.pdbx_seq_one_letter_code
_entity_poly.pdbx_strand_id
1 'polypeptide(L)'
;MAKTLAEKVWDDHLVRSASGEPDLLYIDLHLIHEVTSPQAFDGLRLANRAVRRPDLTIATGDHNVPTLNIDKPIADPVSRLQVDTLRKNCQEFGIRLHSLGDVEQGIVHVVGPQLGLTQPGMTIVCGDSHTSTHGAFGALAFGIGTSEVEHVLATQTLPLTRPKTMAINVEGSLKPGVTSKDIILAIIAKIGTGGGQGYILEYRGSAIRALSMEARMTICNMSIEAGARAGLIAADETTFAYLKDRPHAPKGEDWEKALSYWSELKSDSDAKFDKEITLDADQLSPFVTWGTNPGQGIALDGVIPSPQDFTDPEEVSAAERALVYMDLKAGTPMKKIKIDTVFLGSCTNGRIEDLRAAAEIIKGKKVASNIRMMVVPGSARVRLQAEAEGLDKLFLEAGAEWRSAGCSMCLGMNPDQLAPGERSASTSNRNFEGRQGKGGRTHLVSPLVAAATAIRGTLSSPADL
;
A
#
# COMPACT_ATOMS: atom_id res chain seq x y z
N MET A 1 -10.68 25.07 19.95
CA MET A 1 -11.06 25.11 18.53
C MET A 1 -11.32 23.69 18.08
N ALA A 2 -12.28 23.47 17.20
CA ALA A 2 -12.52 22.18 16.61
C ALA A 2 -11.30 21.73 15.79
N LYS A 3 -10.93 20.47 15.87
CA LYS A 3 -9.73 19.89 15.24
C LYS A 3 -10.08 18.72 14.36
N THR A 4 -9.34 18.57 13.26
CA THR A 4 -9.32 17.35 12.46
C THR A 4 -8.58 16.24 13.19
N LEU A 5 -8.79 14.98 12.78
CA LEU A 5 -8.04 13.84 13.32
C LEU A 5 -6.52 14.06 13.18
N ALA A 6 -6.08 14.52 12.01
CA ALA A 6 -4.67 14.80 11.76
C ALA A 6 -4.09 15.83 12.74
N GLU A 7 -4.85 16.89 13.03
CA GLU A 7 -4.42 17.92 13.99
C GLU A 7 -4.36 17.40 15.42
N LYS A 8 -5.31 16.54 15.82
CA LYS A 8 -5.27 15.92 17.15
C LYS A 8 -4.03 15.05 17.34
N VAL A 9 -3.78 14.13 16.39
CA VAL A 9 -2.59 13.26 16.46
C VAL A 9 -1.30 14.07 16.41
N TRP A 10 -1.24 15.12 15.57
CA TRP A 10 -0.08 16.00 15.50
C TRP A 10 0.21 16.69 16.84
N ASP A 11 -0.82 17.29 17.43
CA ASP A 11 -0.67 18.05 18.68
C ASP A 11 -0.29 17.14 19.87
N ASP A 12 -0.79 15.90 19.90
CA ASP A 12 -0.45 14.92 20.94
C ASP A 12 1.03 14.45 20.85
N HIS A 13 1.66 14.59 19.67
CA HIS A 13 3.07 14.18 19.46
C HIS A 13 4.04 15.35 19.36
N LEU A 14 3.57 16.57 19.60
CA LEU A 14 4.38 17.78 19.49
C LEU A 14 5.37 17.88 20.65
N VAL A 15 6.66 17.68 20.38
CA VAL A 15 7.75 17.82 21.37
C VAL A 15 8.18 19.29 21.49
N ARG A 16 8.27 19.98 20.33
CA ARG A 16 8.68 21.40 20.26
C ARG A 16 8.05 22.06 19.04
N SER A 17 7.61 23.30 19.23
CA SER A 17 7.22 24.22 18.15
C SER A 17 7.84 25.58 18.42
N ALA A 18 8.37 26.22 17.37
CA ALA A 18 8.91 27.57 17.43
C ALA A 18 8.58 28.31 16.14
N SER A 19 8.33 29.62 16.27
CA SER A 19 7.97 30.44 15.11
C SER A 19 9.08 30.43 14.04
N GLY A 20 8.72 30.08 12.81
CA GLY A 20 9.64 30.02 11.66
C GLY A 20 10.48 28.74 11.57
N GLU A 21 10.31 27.80 12.48
CA GLU A 21 10.96 26.48 12.46
C GLU A 21 9.93 25.37 12.21
N PRO A 22 10.34 24.21 11.66
CA PRO A 22 9.51 23.01 11.64
C PRO A 22 9.14 22.54 13.06
N ASP A 23 7.96 21.99 13.21
CA ASP A 23 7.56 21.31 14.44
C ASP A 23 8.40 20.03 14.64
N LEU A 24 8.81 19.75 15.87
CA LEU A 24 9.50 18.50 16.21
C LEU A 24 8.47 17.51 16.78
N LEU A 25 8.22 16.43 16.06
CA LEU A 25 7.29 15.39 16.47
C LEU A 25 8.01 14.19 17.08
N TYR A 26 7.42 13.60 18.11
CA TYR A 26 7.79 12.27 18.61
C TYR A 26 7.29 11.19 17.65
N ILE A 27 8.03 10.10 17.50
CA ILE A 27 7.67 8.96 16.64
C ILE A 27 7.46 7.73 17.53
N ASP A 28 6.24 7.16 17.50
CA ASP A 28 5.88 6.00 18.32
C ASP A 28 6.42 4.69 17.76
N LEU A 29 6.45 4.54 16.43
CA LEU A 29 6.91 3.33 15.77
C LEU A 29 7.76 3.65 14.55
N HIS A 30 8.95 3.10 14.51
CA HIS A 30 9.84 3.17 13.35
C HIS A 30 9.96 1.80 12.70
N LEU A 31 9.45 1.66 11.48
CA LEU A 31 9.58 0.46 10.68
C LEU A 31 10.76 0.60 9.71
N ILE A 32 11.59 -0.41 9.60
CA ILE A 32 12.78 -0.39 8.72
C ILE A 32 12.87 -1.66 7.88
N HIS A 33 13.51 -1.54 6.73
CA HIS A 33 13.78 -2.64 5.82
C HIS A 33 15.16 -2.50 5.15
N GLU A 34 15.56 -3.48 4.34
CA GLU A 34 16.92 -3.61 3.81
C GLU A 34 17.33 -2.53 2.80
N VAL A 35 16.38 -1.82 2.18
CA VAL A 35 16.69 -0.88 1.07
C VAL A 35 17.14 0.48 1.59
N THR A 36 16.45 1.06 2.56
CA THR A 36 16.65 2.46 3.00
C THR A 36 17.39 2.59 4.32
N SER A 37 17.68 1.49 5.02
CA SER A 37 18.33 1.53 6.34
C SER A 37 19.86 1.44 6.35
N PRO A 38 20.58 0.83 5.39
CA PRO A 38 22.02 0.62 5.50
C PRO A 38 22.82 1.90 5.75
N GLN A 39 22.58 2.93 4.95
CA GLN A 39 23.28 4.23 5.07
C GLN A 39 22.94 4.97 6.35
N ALA A 40 21.70 4.83 6.86
CA ALA A 40 21.30 5.40 8.14
C ALA A 40 22.12 4.82 9.32
N PHE A 41 22.35 3.52 9.33
CA PHE A 41 23.22 2.87 10.33
C PHE A 41 24.67 3.29 10.19
N ASP A 42 25.18 3.47 8.97
CA ASP A 42 26.54 3.99 8.77
C ASP A 42 26.68 5.41 9.32
N GLY A 43 25.67 6.26 9.15
CA GLY A 43 25.62 7.60 9.75
C GLY A 43 25.66 7.55 11.28
N LEU A 44 24.92 6.63 11.91
CA LEU A 44 24.98 6.43 13.38
C LEU A 44 26.37 6.03 13.85
N ARG A 45 27.05 5.11 13.14
CA ARG A 45 28.43 4.69 13.47
C ARG A 45 29.40 5.86 13.37
N LEU A 46 29.35 6.62 12.28
CA LEU A 46 30.20 7.79 12.07
C LEU A 46 29.98 8.86 13.14
N ALA A 47 28.75 9.05 13.58
CA ALA A 47 28.38 9.98 14.63
C ALA A 47 28.59 9.41 16.06
N ASN A 48 29.04 8.16 16.20
CA ASN A 48 29.13 7.43 17.47
C ASN A 48 27.82 7.48 18.29
N ARG A 49 26.70 7.22 17.65
CA ARG A 49 25.36 7.22 18.24
C ARG A 49 24.75 5.83 18.28
N ALA A 50 24.07 5.52 19.38
CA ALA A 50 23.22 4.34 19.48
C ALA A 50 21.81 4.64 18.92
N VAL A 51 21.05 3.58 18.63
CA VAL A 51 19.62 3.69 18.38
C VAL A 51 18.93 4.08 19.69
N ARG A 52 18.12 5.14 19.65
CA ARG A 52 17.48 5.74 20.84
C ARG A 52 16.44 4.81 21.47
N ARG A 53 15.58 4.20 20.63
CA ARG A 53 14.48 3.32 21.06
C ARG A 53 14.43 2.06 20.20
N PRO A 54 15.35 1.11 20.41
CA PRO A 54 15.33 -0.15 19.66
C PRO A 54 14.05 -0.97 19.93
N ASP A 55 13.38 -0.75 21.06
CA ASP A 55 12.10 -1.34 21.43
C ASP A 55 10.91 -0.80 20.61
N LEU A 56 11.03 0.39 20.02
CA LEU A 56 10.05 1.01 19.12
C LEU A 56 10.47 0.94 17.64
N THR A 57 11.52 0.17 17.34
CA THR A 57 12.01 -0.03 15.98
C THR A 57 11.88 -1.49 15.59
N ILE A 58 11.20 -1.77 14.49
CA ILE A 58 10.97 -3.13 13.97
C ILE A 58 11.50 -3.23 12.55
N ALA A 59 12.26 -4.27 12.26
CA ALA A 59 12.84 -4.54 10.95
C ALA A 59 12.22 -5.77 10.28
N THR A 60 12.08 -5.74 8.96
CA THR A 60 11.74 -6.91 8.14
C THR A 60 12.46 -6.83 6.80
N GLY A 61 12.77 -7.98 6.19
CA GLY A 61 13.24 -8.07 4.81
C GLY A 61 12.06 -8.32 3.88
N ASP A 62 11.82 -7.44 2.90
CA ASP A 62 10.63 -7.53 2.06
C ASP A 62 10.82 -7.16 0.58
N HIS A 63 11.78 -6.29 0.22
CA HIS A 63 11.97 -5.80 -1.14
C HIS A 63 12.89 -6.69 -1.98
N ASN A 64 14.06 -7.04 -1.45
CA ASN A 64 15.11 -7.80 -2.13
C ASN A 64 15.08 -9.31 -1.82
N VAL A 65 14.03 -9.77 -1.16
CA VAL A 65 13.85 -11.17 -0.84
C VAL A 65 13.21 -11.93 -2.01
N PRO A 66 13.68 -13.15 -2.33
CA PRO A 66 13.03 -13.99 -3.34
C PRO A 66 11.70 -14.54 -2.83
N THR A 67 10.79 -14.82 -3.77
CA THR A 67 9.50 -15.48 -3.49
C THR A 67 9.50 -16.98 -3.83
N LEU A 68 10.60 -17.47 -4.42
CA LEU A 68 10.85 -18.88 -4.70
C LEU A 68 12.18 -19.31 -4.06
N ASN A 69 12.27 -20.60 -3.68
CA ASN A 69 13.47 -21.20 -3.11
C ASN A 69 14.05 -20.38 -1.93
N ILE A 70 13.17 -19.92 -1.04
CA ILE A 70 13.54 -19.07 0.11
C ILE A 70 14.47 -19.76 1.11
N ASP A 71 14.59 -21.09 1.03
CA ASP A 71 15.51 -21.95 1.77
C ASP A 71 16.95 -21.89 1.23
N LYS A 72 17.16 -21.34 0.04
CA LYS A 72 18.46 -21.19 -0.59
C LYS A 72 19.04 -19.79 -0.38
N PRO A 73 20.38 -19.63 -0.45
CA PRO A 73 20.99 -18.30 -0.45
C PRO A 73 20.45 -17.44 -1.59
N ILE A 74 20.21 -16.15 -1.30
CA ILE A 74 19.77 -15.18 -2.33
C ILE A 74 20.82 -15.15 -3.44
N ALA A 75 20.39 -15.44 -4.67
CA ALA A 75 21.31 -15.58 -5.81
C ALA A 75 21.95 -14.26 -6.24
N ASP A 76 21.14 -13.18 -6.29
CA ASP A 76 21.65 -11.85 -6.63
C ASP A 76 22.56 -11.31 -5.51
N PRO A 77 23.83 -10.97 -5.81
CA PRO A 77 24.79 -10.57 -4.80
C PRO A 77 24.47 -9.22 -4.15
N VAL A 78 23.81 -8.30 -4.86
CA VAL A 78 23.42 -6.98 -4.32
C VAL A 78 22.28 -7.15 -3.33
N SER A 79 21.23 -7.85 -3.72
CA SER A 79 20.09 -8.17 -2.86
C SER A 79 20.52 -8.92 -1.60
N ARG A 80 21.40 -9.93 -1.77
CA ARG A 80 21.98 -10.67 -0.64
C ARG A 80 22.74 -9.76 0.31
N LEU A 81 23.61 -8.88 -0.22
CA LEU A 81 24.38 -7.94 0.60
C LEU A 81 23.47 -7.02 1.41
N GLN A 82 22.39 -6.49 0.82
CA GLN A 82 21.45 -5.61 1.52
C GLN A 82 20.70 -6.34 2.65
N VAL A 83 20.22 -7.54 2.39
CA VAL A 83 19.54 -8.36 3.43
C VAL A 83 20.49 -8.75 4.54
N ASP A 84 21.74 -9.15 4.22
CA ASP A 84 22.75 -9.50 5.22
C ASP A 84 23.20 -8.26 6.02
N THR A 85 23.27 -7.09 5.39
CA THR A 85 23.58 -5.82 6.06
C THR A 85 22.48 -5.44 7.05
N LEU A 86 21.20 -5.57 6.67
CA LEU A 86 20.08 -5.36 7.59
C LEU A 86 20.21 -6.26 8.82
N ARG A 87 20.49 -7.55 8.62
CA ARG A 87 20.67 -8.53 9.72
C ARG A 87 21.78 -8.11 10.67
N LYS A 88 22.95 -7.74 10.13
CA LYS A 88 24.10 -7.28 10.93
C LYS A 88 23.77 -6.01 11.72
N ASN A 89 23.12 -5.03 11.08
CA ASN A 89 22.73 -3.78 11.72
C ASN A 89 21.74 -4.02 12.86
N CYS A 90 20.72 -4.84 12.64
CA CYS A 90 19.74 -5.17 13.67
C CYS A 90 20.37 -5.88 14.86
N GLN A 91 21.31 -6.80 14.62
CA GLN A 91 22.06 -7.48 15.67
C GLN A 91 22.95 -6.51 16.47
N GLU A 92 23.66 -5.61 15.79
CA GLU A 92 24.57 -4.62 16.42
C GLU A 92 23.80 -3.63 17.28
N PHE A 93 22.68 -3.12 16.79
CA PHE A 93 21.90 -2.07 17.45
C PHE A 93 20.74 -2.58 18.31
N GLY A 94 20.61 -3.89 18.48
CA GLY A 94 19.58 -4.51 19.33
C GLY A 94 18.15 -4.36 18.81
N ILE A 95 17.95 -4.30 17.48
CA ILE A 95 16.66 -4.13 16.86
C ILE A 95 16.04 -5.49 16.53
N ARG A 96 14.76 -5.67 16.80
CA ARG A 96 14.00 -6.86 16.42
C ARG A 96 13.88 -6.96 14.90
N LEU A 97 14.28 -8.09 14.34
CA LEU A 97 14.24 -8.38 12.92
C LEU A 97 13.39 -9.62 12.62
N HIS A 98 12.43 -9.47 11.71
CA HIS A 98 11.74 -10.58 11.06
C HIS A 98 12.45 -10.92 9.73
N SER A 99 13.35 -11.88 9.79
CA SER A 99 14.18 -12.31 8.64
C SER A 99 13.40 -13.18 7.67
N LEU A 100 13.92 -13.31 6.44
CA LEU A 100 13.44 -14.30 5.47
C LEU A 100 13.40 -15.71 6.09
N GLY A 101 12.25 -16.37 6.03
CA GLY A 101 11.99 -17.67 6.66
C GLY A 101 11.37 -17.60 8.06
N ASP A 102 11.29 -16.42 8.69
CA ASP A 102 10.56 -16.20 9.93
C ASP A 102 9.04 -16.24 9.65
N VAL A 103 8.27 -16.82 10.55
CA VAL A 103 6.80 -16.86 10.48
C VAL A 103 6.16 -15.46 10.49
N GLU A 104 6.83 -14.48 11.03
CA GLU A 104 6.40 -13.08 11.09
C GLU A 104 7.01 -12.20 9.98
N GLN A 105 7.83 -12.78 9.08
CA GLN A 105 8.39 -12.07 7.94
C GLN A 105 7.30 -11.72 6.94
N GLY A 106 7.44 -10.55 6.31
CA GLY A 106 6.57 -10.10 5.23
C GLY A 106 6.78 -8.65 4.89
N ILE A 107 5.94 -8.14 4.01
CA ILE A 107 5.95 -6.73 3.64
C ILE A 107 5.69 -5.88 4.87
N VAL A 108 6.54 -4.90 5.12
CA VAL A 108 6.54 -4.09 6.35
C VAL A 108 5.15 -3.50 6.67
N HIS A 109 4.40 -3.06 5.64
CA HIS A 109 3.05 -2.49 5.80
C HIS A 109 1.94 -3.54 5.93
N VAL A 110 2.26 -4.82 5.87
CA VAL A 110 1.39 -5.95 6.22
C VAL A 110 1.72 -6.45 7.62
N VAL A 111 3.00 -6.56 7.95
CA VAL A 111 3.48 -7.06 9.24
C VAL A 111 3.05 -6.16 10.40
N GLY A 112 3.23 -4.84 10.30
CA GLY A 112 2.87 -3.89 11.34
C GLY A 112 1.40 -4.01 11.80
N PRO A 113 0.43 -3.88 10.89
CA PRO A 113 -0.99 -4.12 11.19
C PRO A 113 -1.29 -5.51 11.72
N GLN A 114 -0.77 -6.54 11.06
CA GLN A 114 -1.05 -7.94 11.41
C GLN A 114 -0.61 -8.32 12.81
N LEU A 115 0.49 -7.75 13.28
CA LEU A 115 1.02 -7.96 14.63
C LEU A 115 0.37 -7.06 15.68
N GLY A 116 -0.47 -6.08 15.29
CA GLY A 116 -1.05 -5.09 16.21
C GLY A 116 -0.04 -4.04 16.67
N LEU A 117 1.06 -3.86 15.94
CA LEU A 117 2.04 -2.79 16.17
C LEU A 117 1.49 -1.43 15.76
N THR A 118 0.62 -1.41 14.73
CA THR A 118 -0.09 -0.23 14.26
C THR A 118 -1.35 -0.03 15.09
N GLN A 119 -1.46 1.11 15.79
CA GLN A 119 -2.59 1.41 16.65
C GLN A 119 -3.11 2.84 16.40
N PRO A 120 -4.39 3.12 16.70
CA PRO A 120 -4.95 4.46 16.53
C PRO A 120 -4.19 5.53 17.29
N GLY A 121 -4.03 6.68 16.69
CA GLY A 121 -3.39 7.83 17.29
C GLY A 121 -1.85 7.83 17.29
N MET A 122 -1.20 6.75 16.85
CA MET A 122 0.26 6.69 16.77
C MET A 122 0.83 7.53 15.62
N THR A 123 2.08 7.96 15.78
CA THR A 123 2.93 8.41 14.68
C THR A 123 3.83 7.28 14.22
N ILE A 124 3.80 6.96 12.92
CA ILE A 124 4.54 5.81 12.35
C ILE A 124 5.34 6.25 11.14
N VAL A 125 6.61 5.90 11.10
CA VAL A 125 7.48 6.19 9.95
C VAL A 125 8.21 4.96 9.44
N CYS A 126 8.53 4.98 8.15
CA CYS A 126 9.37 3.99 7.48
C CYS A 126 10.07 4.64 6.28
N GLY A 127 11.19 4.10 5.86
CA GLY A 127 11.87 4.50 4.62
C GLY A 127 11.13 4.07 3.34
N ASP A 128 9.83 3.88 3.39
CA ASP A 128 8.95 3.51 2.27
C ASP A 128 7.73 4.44 2.22
N SER A 129 7.40 4.92 1.02
CA SER A 129 6.30 5.87 0.81
C SER A 129 4.92 5.29 1.18
N HIS A 130 4.71 3.96 1.05
CA HIS A 130 3.44 3.31 1.38
C HIS A 130 3.21 3.12 2.89
N THR A 131 4.04 3.72 3.74
CA THR A 131 3.80 3.85 5.19
C THR A 131 2.44 4.49 5.48
N SER A 132 1.88 5.28 4.56
CA SER A 132 0.50 5.78 4.63
C SER A 132 -0.55 4.70 4.84
N THR A 133 -0.27 3.43 4.54
CA THR A 133 -1.14 2.26 4.82
C THR A 133 -1.64 2.25 6.27
N HIS A 134 -0.76 2.57 7.21
CA HIS A 134 -1.06 2.54 8.65
C HIS A 134 -2.09 3.58 9.08
N GLY A 135 -2.32 4.61 8.25
CA GLY A 135 -3.39 5.59 8.47
C GLY A 135 -4.80 5.03 8.42
N ALA A 136 -4.99 3.82 7.90
CA ALA A 136 -6.24 3.07 7.97
C ALA A 136 -6.72 2.80 9.41
N PHE A 137 -5.81 2.89 10.36
CA PHE A 137 -6.06 2.74 11.81
C PHE A 137 -6.24 4.08 12.54
N GLY A 138 -6.23 5.21 11.84
CA GLY A 138 -6.19 6.53 12.46
C GLY A 138 -4.81 6.91 13.01
N ALA A 139 -3.75 6.26 12.53
CA ALA A 139 -2.37 6.61 12.84
C ALA A 139 -1.85 7.65 11.83
N LEU A 140 -1.09 8.63 12.28
CA LEU A 140 -0.39 9.56 11.39
C LEU A 140 0.89 8.89 10.89
N ALA A 141 0.81 8.32 9.69
CA ALA A 141 1.85 7.46 9.13
C ALA A 141 2.33 7.95 7.76
N PHE A 142 3.65 8.04 7.56
CA PHE A 142 4.22 8.55 6.32
C PHE A 142 5.64 8.06 6.05
N GLY A 143 6.00 8.03 4.77
CA GLY A 143 7.34 7.69 4.31
C GLY A 143 8.35 8.80 4.60
N ILE A 144 9.59 8.40 4.90
CA ILE A 144 10.71 9.29 5.19
C ILE A 144 11.95 8.91 4.36
N GLY A 145 12.80 9.89 4.10
CA GLY A 145 14.07 9.68 3.40
C GLY A 145 15.14 9.03 4.29
N THR A 146 16.21 8.51 3.68
CA THR A 146 17.30 7.81 4.39
C THR A 146 17.95 8.66 5.51
N SER A 147 18.14 9.96 5.29
CA SER A 147 18.68 10.87 6.32
C SER A 147 17.71 11.07 7.48
N GLU A 148 16.39 11.05 7.20
CA GLU A 148 15.36 11.10 8.22
C GLU A 148 15.27 9.78 8.99
N VAL A 149 15.51 8.62 8.33
CA VAL A 149 15.64 7.31 8.99
C VAL A 149 16.77 7.37 10.03
N GLU A 150 17.95 7.87 9.66
CA GLU A 150 19.08 8.07 10.60
C GLU A 150 18.66 8.97 11.77
N HIS A 151 18.00 10.11 11.47
CA HIS A 151 17.57 11.05 12.50
C HIS A 151 16.60 10.39 13.50
N VAL A 152 15.59 9.67 13.02
CA VAL A 152 14.62 8.99 13.88
C VAL A 152 15.29 7.87 14.70
N LEU A 153 16.18 7.08 14.11
CA LEU A 153 16.96 6.08 14.86
C LEU A 153 17.75 6.72 16.01
N ALA A 154 18.36 7.89 15.77
CA ALA A 154 19.17 8.59 16.75
C ALA A 154 18.37 9.30 17.84
N THR A 155 17.16 9.79 17.55
CA THR A 155 16.45 10.75 18.42
C THR A 155 15.03 10.34 18.79
N GLN A 156 14.40 9.45 18.04
CA GLN A 156 12.99 9.09 18.08
C GLN A 156 12.06 10.29 17.81
N THR A 157 12.55 11.28 17.11
CA THR A 157 11.80 12.48 16.71
C THR A 157 12.04 12.82 15.26
N LEU A 158 11.18 13.65 14.68
CA LEU A 158 11.33 14.13 13.30
C LEU A 158 10.88 15.59 13.19
N PRO A 159 11.71 16.50 12.61
CA PRO A 159 11.29 17.86 12.31
C PRO A 159 10.43 17.88 11.03
N LEU A 160 9.22 18.44 11.10
CA LEU A 160 8.25 18.47 10.02
C LEU A 160 7.51 19.80 9.97
N THR A 161 7.25 20.28 8.77
CA THR A 161 6.27 21.35 8.55
C THR A 161 4.88 20.73 8.53
N ARG A 162 3.94 21.30 9.31
CA ARG A 162 2.56 20.80 9.41
C ARG A 162 1.88 20.86 8.03
N PRO A 163 1.44 19.72 7.47
CA PRO A 163 0.69 19.69 6.22
C PRO A 163 -0.71 20.29 6.40
N LYS A 164 -1.33 20.71 5.29
CA LYS A 164 -2.76 21.00 5.22
C LYS A 164 -3.60 19.73 5.32
N THR A 165 -4.89 19.88 5.57
CA THR A 165 -5.84 18.79 5.66
C THR A 165 -6.85 18.81 4.51
N MET A 166 -7.16 17.62 3.95
CA MET A 166 -8.16 17.47 2.90
C MET A 166 -9.12 16.34 3.24
N ALA A 167 -10.41 16.63 3.28
CA ALA A 167 -11.44 15.61 3.43
C ALA A 167 -11.80 15.01 2.07
N ILE A 168 -11.82 13.67 2.01
CA ILE A 168 -12.33 12.91 0.87
C ILE A 168 -13.59 12.17 1.33
N ASN A 169 -14.74 12.72 1.02
CA ASN A 169 -16.04 12.17 1.40
C ASN A 169 -16.53 11.19 0.32
N VAL A 170 -16.64 9.90 0.65
CA VAL A 170 -17.13 8.85 -0.25
C VAL A 170 -18.47 8.36 0.31
N GLU A 171 -19.55 8.79 -0.31
CA GLU A 171 -20.92 8.48 0.12
C GLU A 171 -21.57 7.46 -0.79
N GLY A 172 -22.60 6.78 -0.28
CA GLY A 172 -23.33 5.73 -0.99
C GLY A 172 -22.84 4.33 -0.64
N SER A 173 -23.07 3.37 -1.54
CA SER A 173 -22.76 1.96 -1.38
C SER A 173 -22.04 1.41 -2.60
N LEU A 174 -21.08 0.51 -2.42
CA LEU A 174 -20.39 -0.13 -3.54
C LEU A 174 -21.30 -1.16 -4.23
N LYS A 175 -21.33 -1.12 -5.56
CA LYS A 175 -21.97 -2.14 -6.37
C LYS A 175 -21.20 -3.47 -6.29
N PRO A 176 -21.84 -4.62 -6.54
CA PRO A 176 -21.16 -5.90 -6.68
C PRO A 176 -20.01 -5.82 -7.71
N GLY A 177 -18.83 -6.34 -7.34
CA GLY A 177 -17.64 -6.30 -8.20
C GLY A 177 -16.80 -5.03 -8.09
N VAL A 178 -17.24 -4.01 -7.34
CA VAL A 178 -16.48 -2.79 -7.03
C VAL A 178 -15.82 -2.93 -5.66
N THR A 179 -14.57 -2.54 -5.54
CA THR A 179 -13.74 -2.68 -4.33
C THR A 179 -13.13 -1.34 -3.89
N SER A 180 -12.45 -1.34 -2.75
CA SER A 180 -11.67 -0.20 -2.27
C SER A 180 -10.57 0.25 -3.25
N LYS A 181 -10.03 -0.70 -4.05
CA LYS A 181 -9.04 -0.38 -5.10
C LYS A 181 -9.66 0.50 -6.18
N ASP A 182 -10.90 0.22 -6.55
CA ASP A 182 -11.63 1.00 -7.54
C ASP A 182 -11.94 2.40 -7.00
N ILE A 183 -12.29 2.54 -5.71
CA ILE A 183 -12.47 3.83 -5.03
C ILE A 183 -11.20 4.68 -5.15
N ILE A 184 -10.07 4.14 -4.69
CA ILE A 184 -8.83 4.95 -4.64
C ILE A 184 -8.30 5.28 -6.03
N LEU A 185 -8.40 4.38 -7.00
CA LEU A 185 -8.04 4.67 -8.39
C LEU A 185 -8.93 5.78 -8.98
N ALA A 186 -10.24 5.75 -8.72
CA ALA A 186 -11.16 6.80 -9.16
C ALA A 186 -10.86 8.14 -8.49
N ILE A 187 -10.51 8.16 -7.20
CA ILE A 187 -10.08 9.37 -6.49
C ILE A 187 -8.83 9.94 -7.16
N ILE A 188 -7.78 9.11 -7.37
CA ILE A 188 -6.52 9.57 -7.98
C ILE A 188 -6.75 10.08 -9.40
N ALA A 189 -7.57 9.39 -10.20
CA ALA A 189 -7.93 9.87 -11.53
C ALA A 189 -8.68 11.21 -11.50
N LYS A 190 -9.52 11.45 -10.46
CA LYS A 190 -10.29 12.69 -10.31
C LYS A 190 -9.43 13.88 -9.88
N ILE A 191 -8.47 13.68 -8.96
CA ILE A 191 -7.68 14.79 -8.40
C ILE A 191 -6.29 14.92 -9.00
N GLY A 192 -5.85 13.94 -9.78
CA GLY A 192 -4.51 13.84 -10.34
C GLY A 192 -3.47 13.30 -9.34
N THR A 193 -2.31 12.90 -9.85
CA THR A 193 -1.18 12.39 -9.04
C THR A 193 -0.51 13.45 -8.16
N GLY A 194 -0.81 14.74 -8.36
CA GLY A 194 -0.34 15.86 -7.55
C GLY A 194 -1.43 16.53 -6.72
N GLY A 195 -2.69 16.10 -6.83
CA GLY A 195 -3.85 16.77 -6.20
C GLY A 195 -3.83 16.79 -4.67
N GLY A 196 -3.12 15.84 -4.06
CA GLY A 196 -2.91 15.73 -2.61
C GLY A 196 -1.60 16.34 -2.10
N GLN A 197 -0.79 16.98 -2.96
CA GLN A 197 0.51 17.49 -2.57
C GLN A 197 0.39 18.56 -1.46
N GLY A 198 1.12 18.35 -0.36
CA GLY A 198 1.08 19.22 0.81
C GLY A 198 -0.10 18.95 1.75
N TYR A 199 -0.91 17.91 1.50
CA TYR A 199 -2.05 17.54 2.33
C TYR A 199 -1.87 16.19 3.03
N ILE A 200 -2.55 16.06 4.16
CA ILE A 200 -2.98 14.78 4.75
C ILE A 200 -4.43 14.57 4.29
N LEU A 201 -4.73 13.41 3.70
CA LEU A 201 -6.08 13.07 3.23
C LEU A 201 -6.82 12.34 4.35
N GLU A 202 -8.00 12.81 4.75
CA GLU A 202 -8.90 12.08 5.64
C GLU A 202 -10.07 11.52 4.83
N TYR A 203 -10.13 10.20 4.73
CA TYR A 203 -11.20 9.50 4.01
C TYR A 203 -12.38 9.28 4.94
N ARG A 204 -13.57 9.72 4.50
CA ARG A 204 -14.80 9.79 5.28
C ARG A 204 -15.99 9.33 4.44
N GLY A 205 -17.14 9.21 5.06
CA GLY A 205 -18.40 8.91 4.38
C GLY A 205 -18.90 7.49 4.63
N SER A 206 -20.11 7.21 4.19
CA SER A 206 -20.81 5.95 4.41
C SER A 206 -20.10 4.76 3.76
N ALA A 207 -19.62 4.94 2.53
CA ALA A 207 -18.87 3.89 1.83
C ALA A 207 -17.57 3.53 2.53
N ILE A 208 -16.83 4.52 3.09
CA ILE A 208 -15.56 4.26 3.82
C ILE A 208 -15.83 3.54 5.14
N ARG A 209 -16.86 3.93 5.89
CA ARG A 209 -17.22 3.26 7.15
C ARG A 209 -17.61 1.80 6.95
N ALA A 210 -18.23 1.48 5.82
CA ALA A 210 -18.65 0.11 5.49
C ALA A 210 -17.49 -0.82 5.08
N LEU A 211 -16.27 -0.30 4.85
CA LEU A 211 -15.12 -1.09 4.44
C LEU A 211 -14.53 -1.91 5.59
N SER A 212 -14.02 -3.10 5.25
CA SER A 212 -13.14 -3.88 6.13
C SER A 212 -11.81 -3.15 6.36
N MET A 213 -11.02 -3.60 7.35
CA MET A 213 -9.70 -3.02 7.59
C MET A 213 -8.74 -3.20 6.44
N GLU A 214 -8.76 -4.36 5.78
CA GLU A 214 -7.95 -4.64 4.60
C GLU A 214 -8.28 -3.68 3.46
N ALA A 215 -9.56 -3.41 3.23
CA ALA A 215 -10.04 -2.45 2.24
C ALA A 215 -9.64 -1.01 2.59
N ARG A 216 -9.70 -0.61 3.87
CA ARG A 216 -9.23 0.70 4.35
C ARG A 216 -7.72 0.86 4.17
N MET A 217 -6.95 -0.19 4.43
CA MET A 217 -5.50 -0.21 4.20
C MET A 217 -5.16 -0.02 2.72
N THR A 218 -5.94 -0.59 1.80
CA THR A 218 -5.77 -0.35 0.35
C THR A 218 -5.93 1.12 -0.02
N ILE A 219 -6.95 1.80 0.53
CA ILE A 219 -7.18 3.24 0.27
C ILE A 219 -6.02 4.07 0.83
N CYS A 220 -5.68 3.90 2.10
CA CYS A 220 -4.60 4.67 2.72
C CYS A 220 -3.23 4.37 2.09
N ASN A 221 -2.97 3.12 1.66
CA ASN A 221 -1.76 2.73 0.95
C ASN A 221 -1.52 3.61 -0.28
N MET A 222 -2.55 3.84 -1.08
CA MET A 222 -2.44 4.58 -2.34
C MET A 222 -2.64 6.09 -2.20
N SER A 223 -2.74 6.65 -1.01
CA SER A 223 -2.80 8.10 -0.80
C SER A 223 -1.58 8.82 -1.35
N ILE A 224 -0.41 8.18 -1.26
CA ILE A 224 0.84 8.73 -1.81
C ILE A 224 0.82 8.84 -3.34
N GLU A 225 0.02 8.03 -4.02
CA GLU A 225 -0.14 8.08 -5.47
C GLU A 225 -0.94 9.31 -5.93
N ALA A 226 -1.70 9.93 -5.02
CA ALA A 226 -2.30 11.25 -5.22
C ALA A 226 -1.34 12.40 -4.84
N GLY A 227 -0.10 12.10 -4.45
CA GLY A 227 0.89 13.07 -3.97
C GLY A 227 0.73 13.47 -2.50
N ALA A 228 -0.17 12.86 -1.75
CA ALA A 228 -0.43 13.21 -0.36
C ALA A 228 0.73 12.81 0.58
N ARG A 229 0.87 13.53 1.70
CA ARG A 229 1.83 13.18 2.75
C ARG A 229 1.43 11.91 3.51
N ALA A 230 0.13 11.77 3.78
CA ALA A 230 -0.47 10.64 4.47
C ALA A 230 -1.95 10.50 4.10
N GLY A 231 -2.53 9.33 4.36
CA GLY A 231 -3.96 9.10 4.31
C GLY A 231 -4.44 8.62 5.69
N LEU A 232 -5.60 9.07 6.13
CA LEU A 232 -6.18 8.74 7.43
C LEU A 232 -7.62 8.26 7.28
N ILE A 233 -8.00 7.28 8.10
CA ILE A 233 -9.39 6.91 8.37
C ILE A 233 -9.54 6.86 9.88
N ALA A 234 -10.54 7.56 10.43
CA ALA A 234 -10.81 7.54 11.87
C ALA A 234 -11.10 6.11 12.34
N ALA A 235 -10.52 5.74 13.49
CA ALA A 235 -10.75 4.43 14.09
C ALA A 235 -12.22 4.27 14.51
N ASP A 236 -12.76 3.09 14.34
CA ASP A 236 -14.11 2.71 14.72
C ASP A 236 -14.16 1.23 15.17
N GLU A 237 -15.35 0.71 15.39
CA GLU A 237 -15.58 -0.68 15.83
C GLU A 237 -14.90 -1.72 14.91
N THR A 238 -14.83 -1.44 13.60
CA THR A 238 -14.12 -2.31 12.64
C THR A 238 -12.62 -2.34 12.94
N THR A 239 -12.04 -1.18 13.25
CA THR A 239 -10.63 -1.05 13.65
C THR A 239 -10.36 -1.78 14.97
N PHE A 240 -11.25 -1.58 15.96
CA PHE A 240 -11.10 -2.21 17.27
C PHE A 240 -11.22 -3.73 17.20
N ALA A 241 -12.19 -4.24 16.44
CA ALA A 241 -12.35 -5.68 16.21
C ALA A 241 -11.13 -6.30 15.52
N TYR A 242 -10.52 -5.59 14.56
CA TYR A 242 -9.30 -6.04 13.88
C TYR A 242 -8.10 -6.14 14.83
N LEU A 243 -7.94 -5.16 15.74
CA LEU A 243 -6.81 -5.09 16.68
C LEU A 243 -6.94 -6.05 17.85
N LYS A 244 -8.17 -6.38 18.24
CA LYS A 244 -8.42 -7.26 19.37
C LYS A 244 -7.63 -8.58 19.25
N ASP A 245 -6.97 -8.94 20.34
CA ASP A 245 -6.17 -10.17 20.46
C ASP A 245 -4.92 -10.27 19.55
N ARG A 246 -4.55 -9.20 18.83
CA ARG A 246 -3.28 -9.16 18.12
C ARG A 246 -2.10 -9.23 19.08
N PRO A 247 -0.94 -9.82 18.64
CA PRO A 247 0.19 -10.06 19.55
C PRO A 247 0.67 -8.83 20.35
N HIS A 248 0.72 -7.66 19.71
CA HIS A 248 1.19 -6.41 20.31
C HIS A 248 0.08 -5.39 20.62
N ALA A 249 -1.19 -5.76 20.43
CA ALA A 249 -2.30 -4.93 20.89
C ALA A 249 -2.36 -4.91 22.42
N PRO A 250 -2.83 -3.81 23.04
CA PRO A 250 -3.07 -3.75 24.47
C PRO A 250 -3.97 -4.89 24.96
N LYS A 251 -3.83 -5.29 26.22
CA LYS A 251 -4.59 -6.41 26.80
C LYS A 251 -5.17 -6.02 28.17
N GLY A 252 -6.29 -6.65 28.56
CA GLY A 252 -6.92 -6.43 29.85
C GLY A 252 -7.30 -4.98 30.08
N GLU A 253 -6.91 -4.41 31.21
CA GLU A 253 -7.21 -3.00 31.55
C GLU A 253 -6.60 -1.99 30.58
N ASP A 254 -5.45 -2.29 30.01
CA ASP A 254 -4.83 -1.39 29.02
C ASP A 254 -5.58 -1.39 27.69
N TRP A 255 -6.27 -2.48 27.35
CA TRP A 255 -7.19 -2.50 26.22
C TRP A 255 -8.39 -1.55 26.44
N GLU A 256 -9.00 -1.57 27.63
CA GLU A 256 -10.13 -0.69 27.95
C GLU A 256 -9.73 0.79 27.95
N LYS A 257 -8.55 1.12 28.46
CA LYS A 257 -7.99 2.48 28.40
C LYS A 257 -7.74 2.90 26.95
N ALA A 258 -7.18 2.00 26.14
CA ALA A 258 -6.91 2.24 24.73
C ALA A 258 -8.22 2.48 23.96
N LEU A 259 -9.25 1.66 24.15
CA LEU A 259 -10.56 1.83 23.53
C LEU A 259 -11.17 3.19 23.87
N SER A 260 -11.10 3.60 25.14
CA SER A 260 -11.59 4.91 25.56
C SER A 260 -10.92 6.05 24.82
N TYR A 261 -9.58 6.01 24.70
CA TYR A 261 -8.80 6.99 23.96
C TYR A 261 -9.08 6.93 22.45
N TRP A 262 -9.05 5.75 21.85
CA TRP A 262 -9.22 5.56 20.41
C TRP A 262 -10.60 6.00 19.91
N SER A 263 -11.65 5.84 20.72
CA SER A 263 -13.02 6.25 20.35
C SER A 263 -13.18 7.76 20.22
N GLU A 264 -12.29 8.55 20.83
CA GLU A 264 -12.24 10.00 20.75
C GLU A 264 -11.40 10.51 19.56
N LEU A 265 -10.58 9.63 18.96
CA LEU A 265 -9.71 9.96 17.83
C LEU A 265 -10.47 10.01 16.51
N LYS A 266 -11.24 11.07 16.35
CA LYS A 266 -11.96 11.42 15.12
C LYS A 266 -12.01 12.95 14.98
N SER A 267 -12.19 13.43 13.77
CA SER A 267 -12.40 14.85 13.53
C SER A 267 -13.66 15.34 14.23
N ASP A 268 -13.57 16.51 14.84
CA ASP A 268 -14.73 17.16 15.47
C ASP A 268 -15.79 17.46 14.40
N SER A 269 -17.06 17.54 14.80
CA SER A 269 -18.18 17.72 13.85
C SER A 269 -18.11 19.06 13.08
N ASP A 270 -17.48 20.07 13.70
CA ASP A 270 -17.28 21.41 13.17
C ASP A 270 -15.82 21.70 12.74
N ALA A 271 -14.99 20.64 12.66
CA ALA A 271 -13.63 20.74 12.16
C ALA A 271 -13.64 21.22 10.70
N LYS A 272 -12.72 22.13 10.38
CA LYS A 272 -12.57 22.69 9.03
C LYS A 272 -11.38 22.06 8.34
N PHE A 273 -11.62 21.58 7.14
CA PHE A 273 -10.58 21.13 6.24
C PHE A 273 -10.18 22.24 5.28
N ASP A 274 -8.92 22.31 4.88
CA ASP A 274 -8.45 23.26 3.87
C ASP A 274 -9.05 22.98 2.49
N LYS A 275 -9.41 21.73 2.22
CA LYS A 275 -10.07 21.30 0.97
C LYS A 275 -10.99 20.12 1.24
N GLU A 276 -12.11 20.05 0.52
CA GLU A 276 -13.03 18.92 0.58
C GLU A 276 -13.39 18.45 -0.83
N ILE A 277 -13.49 17.12 -0.98
CA ILE A 277 -13.85 16.46 -2.23
C ILE A 277 -14.88 15.39 -1.91
N THR A 278 -15.90 15.27 -2.76
CA THR A 278 -16.93 14.23 -2.62
C THR A 278 -16.90 13.32 -3.84
N LEU A 279 -17.05 12.02 -3.57
CA LEU A 279 -17.23 10.95 -4.55
C LEU A 279 -18.51 10.18 -4.22
N ASP A 280 -19.33 9.92 -5.23
CA ASP A 280 -20.52 9.10 -5.13
C ASP A 280 -20.17 7.64 -5.44
N ALA A 281 -20.21 6.78 -4.41
CA ALA A 281 -19.87 5.36 -4.54
C ALA A 281 -20.91 4.58 -5.39
N ASP A 282 -22.16 5.04 -5.42
CA ASP A 282 -23.22 4.41 -6.24
C ASP A 282 -22.95 4.53 -7.75
N GLN A 283 -22.10 5.47 -8.16
CA GLN A 283 -21.72 5.67 -9.56
C GLN A 283 -20.44 4.91 -9.96
N LEU A 284 -19.73 4.32 -8.99
CA LEU A 284 -18.52 3.60 -9.28
C LEU A 284 -18.81 2.26 -10.00
N SER A 285 -17.88 1.92 -10.87
CA SER A 285 -17.75 0.61 -11.52
C SER A 285 -16.31 0.13 -11.37
N PRO A 286 -15.97 -1.13 -11.67
CA PRO A 286 -14.59 -1.58 -11.69
C PRO A 286 -13.69 -0.61 -12.46
N PHE A 287 -12.56 -0.22 -11.88
CA PHE A 287 -11.71 0.86 -12.35
C PHE A 287 -10.29 0.37 -12.60
N VAL A 288 -9.65 0.79 -13.68
CA VAL A 288 -8.33 0.31 -14.09
C VAL A 288 -7.50 1.46 -14.66
N THR A 289 -6.17 1.33 -14.67
CA THR A 289 -5.30 2.29 -15.36
C THR A 289 -5.10 1.89 -16.82
N TRP A 290 -5.12 2.89 -17.71
CA TRP A 290 -4.81 2.70 -19.15
C TRP A 290 -3.40 3.15 -19.51
N GLY A 291 -2.79 4.03 -18.71
CA GLY A 291 -1.51 4.67 -18.99
C GLY A 291 -0.41 4.27 -18.01
N THR A 292 0.57 5.16 -17.83
CA THR A 292 1.83 4.94 -17.10
C THR A 292 1.85 5.54 -15.69
N ASN A 293 0.73 5.99 -15.17
CA ASN A 293 0.60 6.45 -13.79
C ASN A 293 -0.84 6.20 -13.26
N PRO A 294 -1.05 6.18 -11.95
CA PRO A 294 -2.37 5.91 -11.36
C PRO A 294 -3.45 6.97 -11.67
N GLY A 295 -3.05 8.21 -12.03
CA GLY A 295 -3.97 9.26 -12.47
C GLY A 295 -4.58 8.99 -13.86
N GLN A 296 -3.93 8.16 -14.67
CA GLN A 296 -4.43 7.71 -15.98
C GLN A 296 -5.35 6.50 -15.81
N GLY A 297 -6.41 6.68 -15.03
CA GLY A 297 -7.41 5.66 -14.73
C GLY A 297 -8.74 5.90 -15.43
N ILE A 298 -9.49 4.82 -15.66
CA ILE A 298 -10.81 4.83 -16.29
C ILE A 298 -11.65 3.63 -15.82
N ALA A 299 -12.97 3.75 -15.95
CA ALA A 299 -13.86 2.61 -15.77
C ALA A 299 -13.50 1.47 -16.73
N LEU A 300 -13.56 0.23 -16.27
CA LEU A 300 -13.23 -0.96 -17.08
C LEU A 300 -14.13 -1.09 -18.34
N ASP A 301 -15.36 -0.58 -18.28
CA ASP A 301 -16.26 -0.55 -19.43
C ASP A 301 -15.98 0.61 -20.39
N GLY A 302 -15.03 1.48 -20.06
CA GLY A 302 -14.65 2.63 -20.88
C GLY A 302 -13.76 2.28 -22.07
N VAL A 303 -13.38 3.32 -22.78
CA VAL A 303 -12.46 3.26 -23.91
C VAL A 303 -11.23 4.10 -23.59
N ILE A 304 -10.09 3.73 -24.11
CA ILE A 304 -8.83 4.49 -23.94
C ILE A 304 -9.04 5.90 -24.48
N PRO A 305 -8.79 6.96 -23.66
CA PRO A 305 -9.02 8.33 -24.10
C PRO A 305 -8.04 8.73 -25.21
N SER A 306 -8.47 9.69 -26.02
CA SER A 306 -7.62 10.35 -27.01
C SER A 306 -6.84 11.49 -26.34
N PRO A 307 -5.60 11.78 -26.76
CA PRO A 307 -4.91 13.00 -26.33
C PRO A 307 -5.73 14.28 -26.53
N GLN A 308 -6.60 14.31 -27.55
CA GLN A 308 -7.47 15.45 -27.84
C GLN A 308 -8.64 15.61 -26.85
N ASP A 309 -8.89 14.62 -25.99
CA ASP A 309 -9.91 14.73 -24.93
C ASP A 309 -9.41 15.57 -23.74
N PHE A 310 -8.10 15.87 -23.67
CA PHE A 310 -7.48 16.69 -22.64
C PHE A 310 -7.31 18.14 -23.12
N THR A 311 -7.45 19.09 -22.20
CA THR A 311 -7.31 20.54 -22.49
C THR A 311 -5.96 21.10 -22.03
N ASP A 312 -5.36 20.49 -21.02
CA ASP A 312 -4.01 20.88 -20.53
C ASP A 312 -2.94 20.31 -21.44
N PRO A 313 -2.03 21.15 -21.99
CA PRO A 313 -0.94 20.69 -22.84
C PRO A 313 -0.02 19.65 -22.19
N GLU A 314 0.16 19.68 -20.86
CA GLU A 314 0.96 18.70 -20.13
C GLU A 314 0.23 17.35 -20.08
N GLU A 315 -1.09 17.34 -19.88
CA GLU A 315 -1.91 16.15 -19.92
C GLU A 315 -1.97 15.53 -21.34
N VAL A 316 -2.11 16.36 -22.38
CA VAL A 316 -2.04 15.93 -23.79
C VAL A 316 -0.71 15.19 -24.05
N SER A 317 0.41 15.83 -23.72
CA SER A 317 1.74 15.24 -23.92
C SER A 317 1.95 13.99 -23.07
N ALA A 318 1.45 13.94 -21.84
CA ALA A 318 1.50 12.75 -20.99
C ALA A 318 0.67 11.59 -21.57
N ALA A 319 -0.51 11.89 -22.12
CA ALA A 319 -1.35 10.89 -22.78
C ALA A 319 -0.69 10.31 -24.04
N GLU A 320 -0.09 11.17 -24.88
CA GLU A 320 0.66 10.73 -26.06
C GLU A 320 1.81 9.77 -25.69
N ARG A 321 2.64 10.14 -24.72
CA ARG A 321 3.75 9.29 -24.24
C ARG A 321 3.22 7.96 -23.65
N ALA A 322 2.16 8.02 -22.86
CA ALA A 322 1.58 6.83 -22.26
C ALA A 322 1.05 5.85 -23.31
N LEU A 323 0.34 6.34 -24.35
CA LEU A 323 -0.15 5.50 -25.45
C LEU A 323 0.99 4.81 -26.19
N VAL A 324 2.09 5.53 -26.45
CA VAL A 324 3.29 4.98 -27.10
C VAL A 324 3.93 3.89 -26.24
N TYR A 325 4.19 4.19 -24.95
CA TYR A 325 4.82 3.23 -24.04
C TYR A 325 3.95 1.98 -23.83
N MET A 326 2.67 2.20 -23.57
CA MET A 326 1.70 1.11 -23.35
C MET A 326 1.32 0.39 -24.64
N ASP A 327 1.78 0.87 -25.83
CA ASP A 327 1.42 0.31 -27.14
C ASP A 327 -0.10 0.13 -27.27
N LEU A 328 -0.80 1.21 -27.04
CA LEU A 328 -2.27 1.26 -27.06
C LEU A 328 -2.75 2.33 -28.03
N LYS A 329 -3.96 2.14 -28.54
CA LYS A 329 -4.62 3.08 -29.45
C LYS A 329 -5.84 3.71 -28.76
N ALA A 330 -5.96 5.03 -28.86
CA ALA A 330 -7.14 5.75 -28.43
C ALA A 330 -8.42 5.12 -29.02
N GLY A 331 -9.51 5.17 -28.27
CA GLY A 331 -10.80 4.56 -28.66
C GLY A 331 -10.88 3.04 -28.52
N THR A 332 -9.79 2.35 -28.10
CA THR A 332 -9.83 0.91 -27.84
C THR A 332 -10.57 0.64 -26.55
N PRO A 333 -11.60 -0.24 -26.53
CA PRO A 333 -12.27 -0.65 -25.30
C PRO A 333 -11.29 -1.35 -24.35
N MET A 334 -11.31 -1.00 -23.04
CA MET A 334 -10.41 -1.57 -22.05
C MET A 334 -10.51 -3.11 -22.01
N LYS A 335 -11.70 -3.66 -22.12
CA LYS A 335 -11.93 -5.13 -22.10
C LYS A 335 -11.35 -5.89 -23.30
N LYS A 336 -10.87 -5.19 -24.34
CA LYS A 336 -10.17 -5.82 -25.48
C LYS A 336 -8.66 -5.90 -25.31
N ILE A 337 -8.13 -5.30 -24.26
CA ILE A 337 -6.69 -5.31 -23.97
C ILE A 337 -6.29 -6.72 -23.50
N LYS A 338 -5.41 -7.35 -24.26
CA LYS A 338 -4.81 -8.65 -23.91
C LYS A 338 -3.77 -8.48 -22.81
N ILE A 339 -3.71 -9.45 -21.93
CA ILE A 339 -2.79 -9.53 -20.81
C ILE A 339 -1.92 -10.77 -20.94
N ASP A 340 -0.67 -10.68 -20.54
CA ASP A 340 0.31 -11.78 -20.55
C ASP A 340 0.53 -12.30 -19.11
N THR A 341 0.59 -11.39 -18.14
CA THR A 341 0.85 -11.71 -16.72
C THR A 341 -0.22 -11.10 -15.82
N VAL A 342 -0.67 -11.85 -14.83
CA VAL A 342 -1.52 -11.35 -13.73
C VAL A 342 -0.74 -11.45 -12.43
N PHE A 343 -0.64 -10.35 -11.71
CA PHE A 343 -0.01 -10.28 -10.40
C PHE A 343 -1.04 -9.96 -9.32
N LEU A 344 -1.21 -10.90 -8.39
CA LEU A 344 -2.02 -10.75 -7.19
C LEU A 344 -1.10 -10.74 -5.97
N GLY A 345 -0.92 -9.58 -5.34
CA GLY A 345 0.02 -9.39 -4.25
C GLY A 345 0.23 -7.93 -3.87
N SER A 346 1.42 -7.60 -3.32
CA SER A 346 1.80 -6.25 -2.88
C SER A 346 1.24 -5.88 -1.49
N CYS A 347 1.81 -4.83 -0.88
CA CYS A 347 1.25 -4.22 0.33
C CYS A 347 -0.15 -3.65 0.12
N THR A 348 -0.55 -3.42 -1.12
CA THR A 348 -1.88 -2.91 -1.46
C THR A 348 -2.94 -4.00 -1.36
N ASN A 349 -2.72 -5.16 -1.99
CA ASN A 349 -3.72 -6.23 -2.12
C ASN A 349 -3.10 -7.64 -2.04
N GLY A 350 -2.25 -7.87 -1.04
CA GLY A 350 -1.69 -9.19 -0.72
C GLY A 350 -2.14 -9.73 0.64
N ARG A 351 -3.25 -9.24 1.19
CA ARG A 351 -3.81 -9.68 2.48
C ARG A 351 -4.75 -10.85 2.31
N ILE A 352 -5.10 -11.50 3.40
CA ILE A 352 -5.93 -12.71 3.36
C ILE A 352 -7.29 -12.47 2.69
N GLU A 353 -7.91 -11.32 2.91
CA GLU A 353 -9.20 -10.96 2.32
C GLU A 353 -9.10 -10.82 0.79
N ASP A 354 -8.01 -10.23 0.28
CA ASP A 354 -7.74 -10.10 -1.15
C ASP A 354 -7.59 -11.48 -1.82
N LEU A 355 -6.86 -12.40 -1.15
CA LEU A 355 -6.68 -13.76 -1.64
C LEU A 355 -7.99 -14.54 -1.65
N ARG A 356 -8.81 -14.44 -0.59
CA ARG A 356 -10.13 -15.06 -0.53
C ARG A 356 -11.05 -14.55 -1.66
N ALA A 357 -11.10 -13.23 -1.84
CA ALA A 357 -11.94 -12.60 -2.86
C ALA A 357 -11.54 -13.06 -4.29
N ALA A 358 -10.25 -13.11 -4.58
CA ALA A 358 -9.75 -13.62 -5.86
C ALA A 358 -10.01 -15.13 -6.04
N ALA A 359 -9.83 -15.92 -4.96
CA ALA A 359 -10.06 -17.36 -4.96
C ALA A 359 -11.53 -17.72 -5.29
N GLU A 360 -12.50 -16.99 -4.77
CA GLU A 360 -13.92 -17.21 -5.09
C GLU A 360 -14.21 -16.99 -6.59
N ILE A 361 -13.53 -16.06 -7.24
CA ILE A 361 -13.71 -15.83 -8.69
C ILE A 361 -13.06 -16.98 -9.51
N ILE A 362 -11.90 -17.48 -9.07
CA ILE A 362 -11.13 -18.51 -9.78
C ILE A 362 -11.69 -19.92 -9.55
N LYS A 363 -12.39 -20.14 -8.45
CA LYS A 363 -12.89 -21.46 -8.03
C LYS A 363 -13.61 -22.21 -9.16
N GLY A 364 -13.13 -23.42 -9.46
CA GLY A 364 -13.67 -24.28 -10.51
C GLY A 364 -13.36 -23.85 -11.95
N LYS A 365 -12.53 -22.81 -12.13
CA LYS A 365 -12.11 -22.30 -13.44
C LYS A 365 -10.60 -22.50 -13.63
N LYS A 366 -10.12 -22.22 -14.83
CA LYS A 366 -8.68 -22.30 -15.16
C LYS A 366 -8.16 -20.92 -15.60
N VAL A 367 -6.93 -20.65 -15.25
CA VAL A 367 -6.16 -19.53 -15.82
C VAL A 367 -6.01 -19.79 -17.33
N ALA A 368 -6.21 -18.77 -18.15
CA ALA A 368 -6.05 -18.87 -19.61
C ALA A 368 -4.63 -19.34 -19.95
N SER A 369 -4.49 -20.20 -20.95
CA SER A 369 -3.21 -20.84 -21.30
C SER A 369 -2.09 -19.89 -21.72
N ASN A 370 -2.43 -18.67 -22.09
CA ASN A 370 -1.48 -17.61 -22.44
C ASN A 370 -1.16 -16.69 -21.25
N ILE A 371 -1.73 -16.92 -20.06
CA ILE A 371 -1.53 -16.08 -18.89
C ILE A 371 -0.60 -16.77 -17.89
N ARG A 372 0.40 -16.04 -17.43
CA ARG A 372 1.15 -16.34 -16.23
C ARG A 372 0.48 -15.64 -15.04
N MET A 373 -0.12 -16.36 -14.11
CA MET A 373 -0.69 -15.78 -12.90
C MET A 373 0.21 -16.06 -11.69
N MET A 374 0.65 -14.99 -11.03
CA MET A 374 1.45 -15.05 -9.80
C MET A 374 0.61 -14.59 -8.62
N VAL A 375 0.55 -15.42 -7.57
CA VAL A 375 -0.13 -15.11 -6.31
C VAL A 375 0.91 -15.04 -5.20
N VAL A 376 1.07 -13.85 -4.61
CA VAL A 376 2.12 -13.55 -3.63
C VAL A 376 1.47 -13.02 -2.34
N PRO A 377 1.36 -13.84 -1.29
CA PRO A 377 0.88 -13.38 0.02
C PRO A 377 1.76 -12.26 0.59
N GLY A 378 1.14 -11.29 1.28
CA GLY A 378 1.84 -10.14 1.81
C GLY A 378 2.74 -10.43 3.02
N SER A 379 2.53 -11.55 3.71
CA SER A 379 3.38 -12.02 4.81
C SER A 379 3.37 -13.53 4.94
N ALA A 380 4.33 -14.10 5.65
CA ALA A 380 4.37 -15.53 5.94
C ALA A 380 3.13 -15.98 6.73
N ARG A 381 2.60 -15.17 7.65
CA ARG A 381 1.35 -15.46 8.36
C ARG A 381 0.15 -15.50 7.43
N VAL A 382 0.04 -14.54 6.49
CA VAL A 382 -1.03 -14.56 5.46
C VAL A 382 -0.92 -15.82 4.62
N ARG A 383 0.30 -16.19 4.21
CA ARG A 383 0.55 -17.42 3.46
C ARG A 383 0.09 -18.66 4.23
N LEU A 384 0.52 -18.82 5.47
CA LEU A 384 0.15 -19.97 6.32
C LEU A 384 -1.37 -20.02 6.56
N GLN A 385 -2.03 -18.88 6.76
CA GLN A 385 -3.48 -18.82 6.90
C GLN A 385 -4.17 -19.23 5.60
N ALA A 386 -3.73 -18.72 4.46
CA ALA A 386 -4.28 -19.10 3.16
C ALA A 386 -4.12 -20.58 2.85
N GLU A 387 -2.96 -21.17 3.20
CA GLU A 387 -2.69 -22.61 3.07
C GLU A 387 -3.59 -23.43 4.00
N ALA A 388 -3.80 -22.98 5.24
CA ALA A 388 -4.73 -23.66 6.18
C ALA A 388 -6.19 -23.61 5.68
N GLU A 389 -6.57 -22.58 4.94
CA GLU A 389 -7.88 -22.44 4.29
C GLU A 389 -7.97 -23.16 2.93
N GLY A 390 -6.86 -23.70 2.41
CA GLY A 390 -6.78 -24.42 1.14
C GLY A 390 -6.79 -23.51 -0.10
N LEU A 391 -6.54 -22.21 0.07
CA LEU A 391 -6.52 -21.25 -1.04
C LEU A 391 -5.35 -21.53 -2.00
N ASP A 392 -4.20 -21.95 -1.47
CA ASP A 392 -3.03 -22.38 -2.24
C ASP A 392 -3.38 -23.45 -3.26
N LYS A 393 -4.09 -24.50 -2.81
CA LYS A 393 -4.52 -25.63 -3.66
C LYS A 393 -5.45 -25.13 -4.76
N LEU A 394 -6.38 -24.26 -4.42
CA LEU A 394 -7.34 -23.70 -5.37
C LEU A 394 -6.61 -22.88 -6.47
N PHE A 395 -5.65 -22.03 -6.11
CA PHE A 395 -4.86 -21.28 -7.08
C PHE A 395 -3.97 -22.19 -7.95
N LEU A 396 -3.29 -23.17 -7.34
CA LEU A 396 -2.46 -24.14 -8.06
C LEU A 396 -3.30 -25.02 -9.02
N GLU A 397 -4.47 -25.50 -8.58
CA GLU A 397 -5.40 -26.25 -9.43
C GLU A 397 -5.88 -25.41 -10.62
N ALA A 398 -6.08 -24.10 -10.43
CA ALA A 398 -6.43 -23.21 -11.51
C ALA A 398 -5.28 -22.95 -12.50
N GLY A 399 -4.04 -23.30 -12.14
CA GLY A 399 -2.85 -23.07 -12.97
C GLY A 399 -2.07 -21.80 -12.63
N ALA A 400 -2.32 -21.20 -11.47
CA ALA A 400 -1.54 -20.08 -10.95
C ALA A 400 -0.27 -20.54 -10.22
N GLU A 401 0.71 -19.65 -10.08
CA GLU A 401 1.92 -19.86 -9.29
C GLU A 401 1.66 -19.37 -7.85
N TRP A 402 1.83 -20.26 -6.87
CA TRP A 402 1.78 -19.91 -5.44
C TRP A 402 3.18 -19.58 -4.93
N ARG A 403 3.36 -18.40 -4.36
CA ARG A 403 4.67 -17.86 -4.00
C ARG A 403 4.83 -17.67 -2.49
N SER A 404 6.07 -17.50 -2.04
CA SER A 404 6.38 -17.03 -0.69
C SER A 404 6.16 -15.52 -0.56
N ALA A 405 6.06 -15.04 0.70
CA ALA A 405 5.78 -13.64 0.99
C ALA A 405 6.94 -12.71 0.60
N GLY A 406 6.62 -11.54 0.07
CA GLY A 406 7.54 -10.47 -0.29
C GLY A 406 6.90 -9.45 -1.23
N CYS A 407 7.62 -8.37 -1.54
CA CYS A 407 7.16 -7.34 -2.48
C CYS A 407 7.07 -7.87 -3.92
N SER A 408 7.88 -8.89 -4.28
CA SER A 408 7.83 -9.55 -5.58
C SER A 408 7.83 -8.54 -6.75
N MET A 409 6.95 -8.73 -7.72
CA MET A 409 6.86 -7.90 -8.92
C MET A 409 6.38 -6.46 -8.65
N CYS A 410 5.91 -6.13 -7.43
CA CYS A 410 5.45 -4.76 -7.13
C CYS A 410 6.54 -3.70 -7.36
N LEU A 411 7.81 -4.02 -7.08
CA LEU A 411 8.95 -3.13 -7.29
C LEU A 411 9.96 -3.67 -8.32
N GLY A 412 9.95 -4.98 -8.61
CA GLY A 412 10.87 -5.58 -9.55
C GLY A 412 12.35 -5.53 -9.12
N MET A 413 12.64 -5.47 -7.83
CA MET A 413 14.00 -5.53 -7.25
C MET A 413 14.47 -6.96 -6.94
N ASN A 414 13.73 -7.94 -7.41
CA ASN A 414 13.94 -9.37 -7.22
C ASN A 414 13.73 -10.08 -8.58
N PRO A 415 13.87 -11.41 -8.68
CA PRO A 415 13.72 -12.12 -9.95
C PRO A 415 12.32 -12.06 -10.58
N ASP A 416 11.30 -11.62 -9.83
CA ASP A 416 9.92 -11.53 -10.31
C ASP A 416 9.73 -10.24 -11.12
N GLN A 417 9.99 -10.31 -12.42
CA GLN A 417 9.91 -9.16 -13.34
C GLN A 417 9.15 -9.52 -14.61
N LEU A 418 8.60 -8.49 -15.26
CA LEU A 418 8.08 -8.58 -16.62
C LEU A 418 9.22 -8.53 -17.63
N ALA A 419 9.07 -9.28 -18.70
CA ALA A 419 9.92 -9.13 -19.89
C ALA A 419 9.56 -7.84 -20.66
N PRO A 420 10.49 -7.29 -21.47
CA PRO A 420 10.21 -6.15 -22.33
C PRO A 420 9.01 -6.40 -23.26
N GLY A 421 8.05 -5.48 -23.25
CA GLY A 421 6.80 -5.57 -24.03
C GLY A 421 5.70 -6.41 -23.36
N GLU A 422 5.99 -7.18 -22.33
CA GLU A 422 5.01 -7.96 -21.59
C GLU A 422 4.03 -7.05 -20.85
N ARG A 423 2.76 -7.42 -20.84
CA ARG A 423 1.66 -6.62 -20.26
C ARG A 423 1.07 -7.32 -19.07
N SER A 424 0.99 -6.62 -17.94
CA SER A 424 0.39 -7.16 -16.71
C SER A 424 -0.89 -6.45 -16.29
N ALA A 425 -1.81 -7.22 -15.70
CA ALA A 425 -2.85 -6.75 -14.81
C ALA A 425 -2.38 -7.00 -13.37
N SER A 426 -2.19 -5.94 -12.60
CA SER A 426 -1.48 -6.00 -11.32
C SER A 426 -2.26 -5.34 -10.19
N THR A 427 -2.33 -5.99 -9.04
CA THR A 427 -2.90 -5.42 -7.82
C THR A 427 -1.91 -4.55 -7.04
N SER A 428 -0.74 -4.26 -7.60
CA SER A 428 0.22 -3.32 -7.03
C SER A 428 -0.32 -1.88 -6.99
N ASN A 429 0.50 -0.95 -6.53
CA ASN A 429 0.11 0.44 -6.31
C ASN A 429 0.65 1.41 -7.37
N ARG A 430 1.72 1.05 -8.07
CA ARG A 430 2.40 1.90 -9.07
C ARG A 430 2.58 1.17 -10.39
N ASN A 431 2.49 1.93 -11.49
CA ASN A 431 2.64 1.41 -12.84
C ASN A 431 3.46 2.33 -13.77
N PHE A 432 4.35 3.15 -13.21
CA PHE A 432 5.24 3.95 -14.06
C PHE A 432 6.16 3.07 -14.90
N GLU A 433 6.70 3.64 -15.96
CA GLU A 433 7.55 2.95 -16.95
C GLU A 433 8.68 2.15 -16.28
N GLY A 434 8.74 0.86 -16.57
CA GLY A 434 9.76 -0.05 -16.05
C GLY A 434 9.57 -0.50 -14.60
N ARG A 435 8.52 -0.10 -13.88
CA ARG A 435 8.30 -0.43 -12.47
C ARG A 435 8.34 -1.92 -12.16
N GLN A 436 7.72 -2.74 -13.00
CA GLN A 436 7.65 -4.20 -12.84
C GLN A 436 8.64 -4.96 -13.73
N GLY A 437 9.60 -4.27 -14.30
CA GLY A 437 10.59 -4.79 -15.23
C GLY A 437 10.80 -3.84 -16.42
N LYS A 438 12.02 -3.74 -16.91
CA LYS A 438 12.38 -2.83 -18.01
C LYS A 438 11.54 -3.10 -19.25
N GLY A 439 10.77 -2.08 -19.68
CA GLY A 439 9.87 -2.19 -20.84
C GLY A 439 8.57 -2.96 -20.58
N GLY A 440 8.32 -3.37 -19.34
CA GLY A 440 7.05 -3.97 -18.91
C GLY A 440 5.93 -2.94 -18.87
N ARG A 441 4.70 -3.35 -19.19
CA ARG A 441 3.50 -2.52 -19.29
C ARG A 441 2.48 -2.96 -18.25
N THR A 442 2.12 -2.09 -17.31
CA THR A 442 1.30 -2.47 -16.16
C THR A 442 -0.02 -1.71 -16.11
N HIS A 443 -1.13 -2.45 -16.00
CA HIS A 443 -2.45 -1.93 -15.64
C HIS A 443 -2.71 -2.23 -14.17
N LEU A 444 -3.00 -1.20 -13.36
CA LEU A 444 -3.43 -1.38 -11.98
C LEU A 444 -4.91 -1.79 -11.97
N VAL A 445 -5.19 -2.85 -11.21
CA VAL A 445 -6.52 -3.45 -11.13
C VAL A 445 -6.85 -3.89 -9.71
N SER A 446 -8.13 -4.13 -9.40
CA SER A 446 -8.56 -4.76 -8.15
C SER A 446 -8.29 -6.28 -8.16
N PRO A 447 -8.27 -6.96 -6.98
CA PRO A 447 -8.14 -8.41 -6.91
C PRO A 447 -9.20 -9.16 -7.72
N LEU A 448 -10.42 -8.66 -7.75
CA LEU A 448 -11.53 -9.26 -8.51
C LEU A 448 -11.31 -9.15 -10.03
N VAL A 449 -10.86 -7.98 -10.49
CA VAL A 449 -10.52 -7.76 -11.90
C VAL A 449 -9.29 -8.59 -12.29
N ALA A 450 -8.27 -8.69 -11.41
CA ALA A 450 -7.10 -9.54 -11.64
C ALA A 450 -7.50 -11.00 -11.84
N ALA A 451 -8.33 -11.55 -10.96
CA ALA A 451 -8.80 -12.93 -11.05
C ALA A 451 -9.64 -13.18 -12.32
N ALA A 452 -10.57 -12.29 -12.65
CA ALA A 452 -11.36 -12.41 -13.87
C ALA A 452 -10.50 -12.30 -15.13
N THR A 453 -9.54 -11.39 -15.13
CA THR A 453 -8.57 -11.22 -16.22
C THR A 453 -7.71 -12.46 -16.42
N ALA A 454 -7.28 -13.12 -15.34
CA ALA A 454 -6.50 -14.35 -15.42
C ALA A 454 -7.28 -15.48 -16.13
N ILE A 455 -8.60 -15.56 -15.96
CA ILE A 455 -9.47 -16.55 -16.60
C ILE A 455 -9.68 -16.20 -18.07
N ARG A 456 -9.91 -14.92 -18.40
CA ARG A 456 -10.29 -14.48 -19.75
C ARG A 456 -9.11 -14.21 -20.69
N GLY A 457 -7.94 -13.87 -20.15
CA GLY A 457 -6.78 -13.43 -20.95
C GLY A 457 -6.85 -11.98 -21.45
N THR A 458 -7.93 -11.26 -21.11
CA THR A 458 -8.12 -9.82 -21.37
C THR A 458 -8.63 -9.13 -20.13
N LEU A 459 -8.46 -7.82 -19.98
CA LEU A 459 -9.02 -7.07 -18.85
C LEU A 459 -10.53 -7.36 -18.72
N SER A 460 -10.93 -7.87 -17.57
CA SER A 460 -12.29 -8.36 -17.32
C SER A 460 -12.69 -8.20 -15.86
N SER A 461 -13.98 -8.00 -15.63
CA SER A 461 -14.60 -8.05 -14.30
C SER A 461 -15.27 -9.42 -14.06
N PRO A 462 -15.65 -9.73 -12.81
CA PRO A 462 -16.44 -10.95 -12.53
C PRO A 462 -17.74 -11.05 -13.33
N ALA A 463 -18.35 -9.92 -13.69
CA ALA A 463 -19.57 -9.88 -14.50
C ALA A 463 -19.36 -10.33 -15.96
N ASP A 464 -18.12 -10.44 -16.41
CA ASP A 464 -17.76 -10.88 -17.76
C ASP A 464 -17.51 -12.40 -17.84
N LEU A 465 -17.60 -13.14 -16.72
CA LEU A 465 -17.40 -14.59 -16.62
C LEU A 465 -18.71 -15.33 -16.71
#